data_1e9f09a138d2e4e37c462130f9e97ada
#
_entry.id   1e9f09a138d2e4e37c462130f9e97ada
#
_cell.length_a   1.000
_cell.length_b   1.000
_cell.length_c   1.000
_cell.angle_alpha   90.00
_cell.angle_beta   90.00
_cell.angle_gamma   90.00
#
_symmetry.space_group_name_H-M   'P 1'
#
loop_
_entity.id
_entity.type
_entity.pdbx_description
1 polymer ?
#
loop_
_entity_poly.entity_id
_entity_poly.type
_entity_poly.pdbx_seq_one_letter_code
_entity_poly.pdbx_strand_id
1 'polypeptide(L)'
;MSITADAVKIFATGFELFKKFGIKAVTMEQISSACGISKKTLYKFVSNKPDFLFQSFSFFAQRMEGILYEVLEKNGGNAIDDLFAIERFAEKHMRGDEDRLIGQLEQYYPELAPRLKKKREELVFKITQDNLRKGMKEGLYRQDIAVDHITILYYGHILATHENNIAERPANLDELRQTSLRYHIRGIASDKGIQYLNQIINNEEWEN
;
A
#
# COMPACT_ATOMS: atom_id res chain seq x y z
N MET A 1 20.60 -5.85 -4.39
CA MET A 1 21.09 -7.09 -3.76
C MET A 1 19.98 -8.12 -3.85
N SER A 2 20.22 -9.28 -4.44
CA SER A 2 19.25 -10.39 -4.44
C SER A 2 19.03 -10.86 -3.00
N ILE A 3 17.80 -10.76 -2.48
CA ILE A 3 17.45 -11.25 -1.14
C ILE A 3 17.49 -12.78 -1.21
N THR A 4 18.30 -13.41 -0.34
CA THR A 4 18.38 -14.88 -0.28
C THR A 4 17.09 -15.47 0.31
N ALA A 5 16.80 -16.76 0.00
CA ALA A 5 15.62 -17.45 0.55
C ALA A 5 15.58 -17.42 2.09
N ASP A 6 16.75 -17.49 2.73
CA ASP A 6 16.85 -17.38 4.20
C ASP A 6 16.48 -15.99 4.71
N ALA A 7 16.93 -14.93 4.04
CA ALA A 7 16.57 -13.55 4.40
C ALA A 7 15.07 -13.30 4.26
N VAL A 8 14.44 -13.82 3.20
CA VAL A 8 12.98 -13.79 2.99
C VAL A 8 12.24 -14.38 4.19
N LYS A 9 12.62 -15.60 4.61
CA LYS A 9 12.01 -16.28 5.75
C LYS A 9 12.19 -15.48 7.05
N ILE A 10 13.40 -14.96 7.28
CA ILE A 10 13.75 -14.22 8.50
C ILE A 10 12.92 -12.93 8.59
N PHE A 11 12.85 -12.13 7.53
CA PHE A 11 12.12 -10.87 7.54
C PHE A 11 10.61 -11.08 7.60
N ALA A 12 10.07 -12.07 6.89
CA ALA A 12 8.66 -12.44 6.97
C ALA A 12 8.28 -12.88 8.40
N THR A 13 9.05 -13.77 9.02
CA THR A 13 8.81 -14.22 10.40
C THR A 13 8.85 -13.05 11.38
N GLY A 14 9.84 -12.17 11.27
CA GLY A 14 9.93 -10.99 12.12
C GLY A 14 8.76 -10.04 11.96
N PHE A 15 8.31 -9.80 10.74
CA PHE A 15 7.14 -8.96 10.47
C PHE A 15 5.87 -9.52 11.12
N GLU A 16 5.62 -10.83 11.01
CA GLU A 16 4.48 -11.48 11.66
C GLU A 16 4.55 -11.40 13.20
N LEU A 17 5.75 -11.50 13.78
CA LEU A 17 5.93 -11.27 15.22
C LEU A 17 5.58 -9.83 15.61
N PHE A 18 6.00 -8.84 14.84
CA PHE A 18 5.65 -7.44 15.09
C PHE A 18 4.14 -7.20 14.97
N LYS A 19 3.48 -7.80 13.99
CA LYS A 19 2.02 -7.75 13.86
C LYS A 19 1.33 -8.32 15.10
N LYS A 20 1.80 -9.46 15.57
CA LYS A 20 1.16 -10.17 16.71
C LYS A 20 1.42 -9.52 18.05
N PHE A 21 2.65 -9.09 18.33
CA PHE A 21 3.09 -8.69 19.67
C PHE A 21 3.46 -7.20 19.77
N GLY A 22 3.55 -6.49 18.65
CA GLY A 22 4.00 -5.11 18.57
C GLY A 22 5.53 -4.99 18.52
N ILE A 23 5.97 -3.85 18.00
CA ILE A 23 7.40 -3.60 17.73
C ILE A 23 8.22 -3.54 19.02
N LYS A 24 7.66 -2.93 20.08
CA LYS A 24 8.39 -2.74 21.35
C LYS A 24 8.67 -4.07 22.06
N ALA A 25 7.69 -4.97 22.09
CA ALA A 25 7.76 -6.23 22.84
C ALA A 25 8.69 -7.27 22.19
N VAL A 26 8.79 -7.29 20.87
CA VAL A 26 9.58 -8.30 20.15
C VAL A 26 11.08 -8.01 20.25
N THR A 27 11.86 -9.01 20.66
CA THR A 27 13.33 -8.94 20.79
C THR A 27 14.03 -9.68 19.64
N MET A 28 15.31 -9.36 19.39
CA MET A 28 16.15 -10.08 18.41
C MET A 28 16.32 -11.56 18.77
N GLU A 29 16.23 -11.91 20.04
CA GLU A 29 16.30 -13.28 20.53
C GLU A 29 15.02 -14.06 20.19
N GLN A 30 13.86 -13.45 20.38
CA GLN A 30 12.57 -14.05 19.98
C GLN A 30 12.51 -14.26 18.47
N ILE A 31 12.99 -13.30 17.67
CA ILE A 31 13.08 -13.43 16.22
C ILE A 31 13.97 -14.59 15.81
N SER A 32 15.20 -14.66 16.36
CA SER A 32 16.14 -15.74 16.03
C SER A 32 15.58 -17.11 16.43
N SER A 33 14.95 -17.22 17.61
CA SER A 33 14.31 -18.44 18.08
C SER A 33 13.14 -18.86 17.16
N ALA A 34 12.28 -17.93 16.78
CA ALA A 34 11.16 -18.21 15.89
C ALA A 34 11.60 -18.63 14.46
N CYS A 35 12.76 -18.14 14.02
CA CYS A 35 13.35 -18.54 12.74
C CYS A 35 14.14 -19.88 12.83
N GLY A 36 14.36 -20.42 14.03
CA GLY A 36 15.18 -21.62 14.24
C GLY A 36 16.67 -21.40 13.97
N ILE A 37 17.19 -20.17 14.17
CA ILE A 37 18.58 -19.81 13.94
C ILE A 37 19.23 -19.21 15.19
N SER A 38 20.56 -19.21 15.24
CA SER A 38 21.27 -18.54 16.32
C SER A 38 21.18 -17.02 16.18
N LYS A 39 21.25 -16.29 17.32
CA LYS A 39 21.34 -14.82 17.33
C LYS A 39 22.55 -14.33 16.51
N LYS A 40 23.68 -15.04 16.56
CA LYS A 40 24.88 -14.76 15.73
C LYS A 40 24.55 -14.88 14.24
N THR A 41 23.72 -15.84 13.84
CA THR A 41 23.30 -16.01 12.45
C THR A 41 22.38 -14.86 12.02
N LEU A 42 21.44 -14.45 12.88
CA LEU A 42 20.55 -13.31 12.61
C LEU A 42 21.33 -12.01 12.35
N TYR A 43 22.36 -11.76 13.17
CA TYR A 43 23.23 -10.58 13.02
C TYR A 43 24.17 -10.60 11.79
N LYS A 44 24.16 -11.67 10.99
CA LYS A 44 24.80 -11.65 9.65
C LYS A 44 23.92 -10.94 8.61
N PHE A 45 22.61 -10.85 8.83
CA PHE A 45 21.67 -10.21 7.93
C PHE A 45 21.38 -8.75 8.28
N VAL A 46 21.51 -8.39 9.56
CA VAL A 46 21.18 -7.07 10.08
C VAL A 46 22.10 -6.65 11.20
N SER A 47 22.33 -5.35 11.34
CA SER A 47 23.23 -4.79 12.34
C SER A 47 22.61 -4.69 13.74
N ASN A 48 21.32 -4.40 13.80
CA ASN A 48 20.56 -4.16 15.04
C ASN A 48 19.04 -4.27 14.80
N LYS A 49 18.24 -4.03 15.85
CA LYS A 49 16.77 -4.07 15.73
C LYS A 49 16.19 -2.99 14.84
N PRO A 50 16.62 -1.72 14.85
CA PRO A 50 16.19 -0.72 13.87
C PRO A 50 16.46 -1.14 12.41
N ASP A 51 17.63 -1.69 12.13
CA ASP A 51 17.94 -2.22 10.78
C ASP A 51 17.03 -3.40 10.43
N PHE A 52 16.81 -4.33 11.37
CA PHE A 52 15.88 -5.43 11.19
C PHE A 52 14.45 -4.94 10.86
N LEU A 53 13.96 -3.95 11.60
CA LEU A 53 12.65 -3.32 11.34
C LEU A 53 12.60 -2.75 9.92
N PHE A 54 13.59 -1.95 9.54
CA PHE A 54 13.63 -1.36 8.21
C PHE A 54 13.62 -2.41 7.09
N GLN A 55 14.40 -3.48 7.24
CA GLN A 55 14.47 -4.57 6.26
C GLN A 55 13.14 -5.35 6.20
N SER A 56 12.55 -5.67 7.36
CA SER A 56 11.28 -6.40 7.43
C SER A 56 10.12 -5.63 6.83
N PHE A 57 9.99 -4.34 7.13
CA PHE A 57 8.95 -3.48 6.55
C PHE A 57 9.17 -3.27 5.05
N SER A 58 10.43 -3.07 4.63
CA SER A 58 10.76 -2.94 3.20
C SER A 58 10.45 -4.22 2.42
N PHE A 59 10.76 -5.38 3.01
CA PHE A 59 10.44 -6.69 2.43
C PHE A 59 8.92 -6.88 2.30
N PHE A 60 8.17 -6.54 3.35
CA PHE A 60 6.72 -6.62 3.32
C PHE A 60 6.12 -5.73 2.23
N ALA A 61 6.58 -4.47 2.13
CA ALA A 61 6.12 -3.54 1.09
C ALA A 61 6.39 -4.09 -0.33
N GLN A 62 7.59 -4.63 -0.58
CA GLN A 62 7.92 -5.26 -1.88
C GLN A 62 7.05 -6.48 -2.17
N ARG A 63 6.73 -7.28 -1.16
CA ARG A 63 5.84 -8.43 -1.32
C ARG A 63 4.42 -7.98 -1.67
N MET A 64 3.90 -6.95 -1.00
CA MET A 64 2.58 -6.39 -1.31
C MET A 64 2.53 -5.78 -2.71
N GLU A 65 3.59 -5.08 -3.12
CA GLU A 65 3.75 -4.61 -4.50
C GLU A 65 3.64 -5.77 -5.51
N GLY A 66 4.40 -6.85 -5.29
CA GLY A 66 4.35 -8.03 -6.17
C GLY A 66 2.97 -8.65 -6.26
N ILE A 67 2.28 -8.84 -5.12
CA ILE A 67 0.92 -9.39 -5.08
C ILE A 67 -0.07 -8.46 -5.80
N LEU A 68 0.06 -7.14 -5.62
CA LEU A 68 -0.80 -6.18 -6.32
C LEU A 68 -0.64 -6.30 -7.84
N TYR A 69 0.60 -6.35 -8.36
CA TYR A 69 0.81 -6.51 -9.80
C TYR A 69 0.26 -7.84 -10.33
N GLU A 70 0.39 -8.94 -9.58
CA GLU A 70 -0.24 -10.21 -9.95
C GLU A 70 -1.78 -10.10 -9.99
N VAL A 71 -2.39 -9.35 -9.06
CA VAL A 71 -3.83 -9.10 -9.05
C VAL A 71 -4.24 -8.30 -10.28
N LEU A 72 -3.52 -7.24 -10.61
CA LEU A 72 -3.80 -6.40 -11.78
C LEU A 72 -3.65 -7.17 -13.09
N GLU A 73 -2.61 -7.99 -13.21
CA GLU A 73 -2.39 -8.85 -14.39
C GLU A 73 -3.52 -9.87 -14.56
N LYS A 74 -3.91 -10.55 -13.48
CA LYS A 74 -5.01 -11.54 -13.48
C LYS A 74 -6.37 -10.91 -13.74
N ASN A 75 -6.58 -9.68 -13.28
CA ASN A 75 -7.82 -8.93 -13.52
C ASN A 75 -8.04 -8.68 -15.01
N GLY A 76 -6.95 -8.47 -15.78
CA GLY A 76 -7.02 -8.25 -17.24
C GLY A 76 -7.89 -7.05 -17.65
N GLY A 77 -8.23 -6.20 -16.69
CA GLY A 77 -9.13 -5.07 -16.86
C GLY A 77 -8.43 -3.84 -17.48
N ASN A 78 -9.23 -2.82 -17.75
CA ASN A 78 -8.73 -1.52 -18.17
C ASN A 78 -8.25 -0.69 -16.96
N ALA A 79 -7.75 0.54 -17.21
CA ALA A 79 -7.19 1.39 -16.17
C ALA A 79 -8.21 1.77 -15.07
N ILE A 80 -9.49 1.86 -15.38
CA ILE A 80 -10.55 2.14 -14.38
C ILE A 80 -10.78 0.90 -13.51
N ASP A 81 -10.83 -0.31 -14.11
CA ASP A 81 -10.94 -1.56 -13.37
C ASP A 81 -9.75 -1.77 -12.43
N ASP A 82 -8.54 -1.38 -12.88
CA ASP A 82 -7.34 -1.43 -12.06
C ASP A 82 -7.45 -0.53 -10.83
N LEU A 83 -8.00 0.69 -10.94
CA LEU A 83 -8.20 1.57 -9.78
C LEU A 83 -9.13 0.94 -8.74
N PHE A 84 -10.24 0.32 -9.17
CA PHE A 84 -11.12 -0.41 -8.26
C PHE A 84 -10.43 -1.64 -7.65
N ALA A 85 -9.60 -2.36 -8.42
CA ALA A 85 -8.83 -3.49 -7.91
C ALA A 85 -7.76 -3.05 -6.90
N ILE A 86 -7.08 -1.93 -7.12
CA ILE A 86 -6.11 -1.33 -6.19
C ILE A 86 -6.80 -0.94 -4.88
N GLU A 87 -7.97 -0.31 -4.95
CA GLU A 87 -8.73 0.08 -3.75
C GLU A 87 -9.16 -1.15 -2.93
N ARG A 88 -9.73 -2.17 -3.58
CA ARG A 88 -10.08 -3.44 -2.90
C ARG A 88 -8.86 -4.13 -2.30
N PHE A 89 -7.73 -4.10 -2.99
CA PHE A 89 -6.48 -4.64 -2.48
C PHE A 89 -6.00 -3.89 -1.24
N ALA A 90 -6.00 -2.55 -1.28
CA ALA A 90 -5.62 -1.70 -0.15
C ALA A 90 -6.55 -1.95 1.05
N GLU A 91 -7.85 -2.04 0.81
CA GLU A 91 -8.83 -2.35 1.83
C GLU A 91 -8.56 -3.70 2.53
N LYS A 92 -8.26 -4.72 1.76
CA LYS A 92 -8.04 -6.08 2.28
C LYS A 92 -6.71 -6.24 3.03
N HIS A 93 -5.65 -5.56 2.58
CA HIS A 93 -4.28 -5.84 3.01
C HIS A 93 -3.63 -4.73 3.84
N MET A 94 -4.19 -3.50 3.85
CA MET A 94 -3.56 -2.34 4.47
C MET A 94 -4.37 -1.77 5.64
N ARG A 95 -5.26 -2.56 6.25
CA ARG A 95 -6.10 -2.12 7.39
C ARG A 95 -5.64 -2.73 8.70
N GLY A 96 -5.73 -1.93 9.76
CA GLY A 96 -5.68 -2.36 11.16
C GLY A 96 -4.28 -2.53 11.72
N ASP A 97 -3.66 -3.69 11.52
CA ASP A 97 -2.35 -3.99 12.13
C ASP A 97 -1.22 -3.11 11.61
N GLU A 98 -1.29 -2.66 10.36
CA GLU A 98 -0.26 -1.81 9.75
C GLU A 98 -0.28 -0.40 10.31
N ASP A 99 -1.46 0.22 10.46
CA ASP A 99 -1.59 1.56 11.04
C ASP A 99 -1.07 1.57 12.49
N ARG A 100 -1.37 0.52 13.24
CA ARG A 100 -0.83 0.33 14.60
C ARG A 100 0.69 0.19 14.61
N LEU A 101 1.26 -0.55 13.65
CA LEU A 101 2.71 -0.72 13.55
C LEU A 101 3.41 0.57 13.10
N ILE A 102 2.80 1.33 12.19
CA ILE A 102 3.32 2.64 11.76
C ILE A 102 3.34 3.61 12.93
N GLY A 103 2.26 3.70 13.72
CA GLY A 103 2.22 4.52 14.93
C GLY A 103 3.29 4.12 15.95
N GLN A 104 3.56 2.81 16.12
CA GLN A 104 4.65 2.35 16.98
C GLN A 104 6.04 2.68 16.41
N LEU A 105 6.22 2.64 15.09
CA LEU A 105 7.47 3.09 14.45
C LEU A 105 7.71 4.57 14.71
N GLU A 106 6.71 5.41 14.52
CA GLU A 106 6.82 6.85 14.79
C GLU A 106 7.13 7.14 16.26
N GLN A 107 6.53 6.39 17.18
CA GLN A 107 6.74 6.56 18.61
C GLN A 107 8.11 6.08 19.11
N TYR A 108 8.57 4.90 18.65
CA TYR A 108 9.75 4.24 19.21
C TYR A 108 10.99 4.28 18.32
N TYR A 109 10.82 4.57 17.02
CA TYR A 109 11.88 4.62 16.02
C TYR A 109 11.65 5.78 15.03
N PRO A 110 11.56 7.02 15.52
CA PRO A 110 11.20 8.18 14.70
C PRO A 110 12.14 8.41 13.52
N GLU A 111 13.40 7.92 13.60
CA GLU A 111 14.37 7.99 12.51
C GLU A 111 14.05 7.03 11.33
N LEU A 112 13.27 5.96 11.58
CA LEU A 112 12.87 5.00 10.54
C LEU A 112 11.60 5.42 9.81
N ALA A 113 10.67 6.05 10.50
CA ALA A 113 9.35 6.40 9.97
C ALA A 113 9.44 7.21 8.66
N PRO A 114 10.26 8.30 8.56
CA PRO A 114 10.38 9.05 7.31
C PRO A 114 10.93 8.22 6.14
N ARG A 115 11.86 7.30 6.41
CA ARG A 115 12.45 6.44 5.39
C ARG A 115 11.45 5.43 4.83
N LEU A 116 10.59 4.87 5.67
CA LEU A 116 9.54 3.93 5.27
C LEU A 116 8.38 4.67 4.59
N LYS A 117 8.03 5.86 5.08
CA LYS A 117 7.05 6.74 4.44
C LYS A 117 7.47 7.09 3.01
N LYS A 118 8.73 7.46 2.80
CA LYS A 118 9.27 7.74 1.47
C LYS A 118 9.17 6.54 0.52
N LYS A 119 9.49 5.34 0.98
CA LYS A 119 9.33 4.11 0.17
C LYS A 119 7.88 3.85 -0.23
N ARG A 120 6.94 4.07 0.70
CA ARG A 120 5.51 3.95 0.41
C ARG A 120 5.07 4.99 -0.62
N GLU A 121 5.52 6.23 -0.48
CA GLU A 121 5.26 7.31 -1.43
C GLU A 121 5.76 6.95 -2.84
N GLU A 122 7.02 6.51 -2.96
CA GLU A 122 7.62 6.08 -4.23
C GLU A 122 6.80 4.96 -4.91
N LEU A 123 6.31 3.99 -4.13
CA LEU A 123 5.47 2.91 -4.63
C LEU A 123 4.11 3.43 -5.12
N VAL A 124 3.42 4.24 -4.32
CA VAL A 124 2.12 4.82 -4.69
C VAL A 124 2.26 5.68 -5.94
N PHE A 125 3.32 6.48 -6.03
CA PHE A 125 3.60 7.31 -7.21
C PHE A 125 3.75 6.46 -8.46
N LYS A 126 4.57 5.39 -8.38
CA LYS A 126 4.78 4.47 -9.50
C LYS A 126 3.47 3.86 -9.97
N ILE A 127 2.69 3.26 -9.06
CA ILE A 127 1.42 2.61 -9.39
C ILE A 127 0.44 3.61 -10.03
N THR A 128 0.32 4.81 -9.45
CA THR A 128 -0.58 5.86 -9.95
C THR A 128 -0.17 6.33 -11.34
N GLN A 129 1.12 6.60 -11.57
CA GLN A 129 1.62 7.03 -12.87
C GLN A 129 1.44 5.97 -13.94
N ASP A 130 1.68 4.68 -13.61
CA ASP A 130 1.50 3.57 -14.53
C ASP A 130 0.01 3.43 -14.92
N ASN A 131 -0.90 3.54 -13.96
CA ASN A 131 -2.34 3.54 -14.21
C ASN A 131 -2.78 4.73 -15.07
N LEU A 132 -2.31 5.95 -14.78
CA LEU A 132 -2.63 7.13 -15.59
C LEU A 132 -2.17 6.97 -17.04
N ARG A 133 -0.93 6.51 -17.25
CA ARG A 133 -0.41 6.28 -18.61
C ARG A 133 -1.19 5.19 -19.34
N LYS A 134 -1.59 4.10 -18.64
CA LYS A 134 -2.44 3.04 -19.18
C LYS A 134 -3.79 3.61 -19.62
N GLY A 135 -4.48 4.35 -18.76
CA GLY A 135 -5.79 4.91 -19.07
C GLY A 135 -5.78 5.95 -20.19
N MET A 136 -4.71 6.77 -20.29
CA MET A 136 -4.51 7.67 -21.43
C MET A 136 -4.33 6.88 -22.73
N LYS A 137 -3.53 5.81 -22.73
CA LYS A 137 -3.32 4.93 -23.88
C LYS A 137 -4.61 4.23 -24.34
N GLU A 138 -5.46 3.83 -23.39
CA GLU A 138 -6.76 3.19 -23.65
C GLU A 138 -7.85 4.18 -24.08
N GLY A 139 -7.56 5.49 -24.00
CA GLY A 139 -8.50 6.57 -24.28
C GLY A 139 -9.60 6.73 -23.22
N LEU A 140 -9.41 6.12 -22.05
CA LEU A 140 -10.31 6.25 -20.90
C LEU A 140 -10.03 7.50 -20.06
N TYR A 141 -8.79 8.00 -20.10
CA TYR A 141 -8.39 9.22 -19.43
C TYR A 141 -8.06 10.32 -20.44
N ARG A 142 -8.29 11.55 -20.03
CA ARG A 142 -8.02 12.75 -20.84
C ARG A 142 -6.55 12.86 -21.17
N GLN A 143 -6.20 13.43 -22.35
CA GLN A 143 -4.84 13.59 -22.81
C GLN A 143 -4.20 14.90 -22.32
N ASP A 144 -4.99 15.82 -21.77
CA ASP A 144 -4.55 17.16 -21.32
C ASP A 144 -4.12 17.17 -19.83
N ILE A 145 -4.19 16.03 -19.13
CA ILE A 145 -3.80 15.96 -17.71
C ILE A 145 -2.27 15.85 -17.56
N ALA A 146 -1.73 16.57 -16.59
CA ALA A 146 -0.34 16.43 -16.17
C ALA A 146 -0.21 15.25 -15.20
N VAL A 147 0.38 14.14 -15.66
CA VAL A 147 0.50 12.90 -14.88
C VAL A 147 1.10 13.15 -13.48
N ASP A 148 2.18 13.94 -13.40
CA ASP A 148 2.85 14.21 -12.13
C ASP A 148 1.97 15.01 -11.16
N HIS A 149 1.23 16.02 -11.66
CA HIS A 149 0.31 16.80 -10.83
C HIS A 149 -0.84 15.94 -10.30
N ILE A 150 -1.44 15.11 -11.15
CA ILE A 150 -2.52 14.21 -10.75
C ILE A 150 -2.00 13.18 -9.74
N THR A 151 -0.79 12.66 -9.91
CA THR A 151 -0.16 11.75 -8.95
C THR A 151 -0.02 12.39 -7.57
N ILE A 152 0.45 13.63 -7.49
CA ILE A 152 0.57 14.37 -6.21
C ILE A 152 -0.79 14.58 -5.56
N LEU A 153 -1.80 15.01 -6.33
CA LEU A 153 -3.16 15.22 -5.83
C LEU A 153 -3.78 13.92 -5.31
N TYR A 154 -3.61 12.82 -6.05
CA TYR A 154 -4.11 11.51 -5.63
C TYR A 154 -3.41 10.99 -4.38
N TYR A 155 -2.10 11.18 -4.26
CA TYR A 155 -1.35 10.84 -3.04
C TYR A 155 -1.83 11.64 -1.82
N GLY A 156 -2.03 12.96 -1.99
CA GLY A 156 -2.60 13.81 -0.94
C GLY A 156 -3.98 13.34 -0.49
N HIS A 157 -4.80 12.88 -1.43
CA HIS A 157 -6.09 12.26 -1.15
C HIS A 157 -5.95 10.94 -0.34
N ILE A 158 -5.04 10.05 -0.73
CA ILE A 158 -4.76 8.82 0.02
C ILE A 158 -4.36 9.15 1.46
N LEU A 159 -3.45 10.11 1.66
CA LEU A 159 -3.05 10.54 2.99
C LEU A 159 -4.23 11.05 3.82
N ALA A 160 -5.09 11.87 3.22
CA ALA A 160 -6.26 12.43 3.90
C ALA A 160 -7.31 11.36 4.30
N THR A 161 -7.44 10.29 3.53
CA THR A 161 -8.43 9.22 3.77
C THR A 161 -7.90 8.06 4.61
N HIS A 162 -6.57 7.89 4.69
CA HIS A 162 -5.92 6.80 5.44
C HIS A 162 -5.24 7.25 6.74
N GLU A 163 -4.88 8.52 6.89
CA GLU A 163 -4.36 9.03 8.14
C GLU A 163 -5.50 9.33 9.10
N ASN A 164 -5.40 8.86 10.36
CA ASN A 164 -6.40 8.95 11.44
C ASN A 164 -6.87 10.39 11.80
N ASN A 165 -6.42 11.40 11.08
CA ASN A 165 -6.81 12.81 11.27
C ASN A 165 -8.28 13.11 10.92
N ILE A 166 -8.99 12.16 10.26
CA ILE A 166 -10.42 12.27 9.96
C ILE A 166 -11.30 11.57 11.03
N ALA A 167 -10.69 10.86 11.98
CA ALA A 167 -11.40 10.04 12.96
C ALA A 167 -12.39 10.80 13.89
N GLU A 168 -12.32 12.13 13.96
CA GLU A 168 -13.26 12.96 14.71
C GLU A 168 -14.55 13.30 13.94
N ARG A 169 -14.65 12.91 12.67
CA ARG A 169 -15.86 13.13 11.87
C ARG A 169 -16.66 11.83 11.75
N PRO A 170 -18.01 11.87 11.89
CA PRO A 170 -18.87 10.68 11.82
C PRO A 170 -19.06 10.18 10.39
N ALA A 171 -18.07 10.28 9.52
CA ALA A 171 -18.12 9.75 8.16
C ALA A 171 -17.75 8.26 8.18
N ASN A 172 -18.57 7.44 7.54
CA ASN A 172 -18.21 6.08 7.18
C ASN A 172 -16.97 6.15 6.26
N LEU A 173 -15.81 5.71 6.75
CA LEU A 173 -14.54 5.80 6.00
C LEU A 173 -14.58 5.03 4.68
N ASP A 174 -15.35 3.97 4.60
CA ASP A 174 -15.49 3.15 3.40
C ASP A 174 -16.29 3.90 2.34
N GLU A 175 -17.37 4.53 2.73
CA GLU A 175 -18.16 5.40 1.86
C GLU A 175 -17.34 6.61 1.38
N LEU A 176 -16.54 7.21 2.27
CA LEU A 176 -15.64 8.30 1.91
C LEU A 176 -14.62 7.86 0.86
N ARG A 177 -14.00 6.69 1.01
CA ARG A 177 -13.03 6.15 0.05
C ARG A 177 -13.66 5.88 -1.32
N GLN A 178 -14.82 5.23 -1.34
CA GLN A 178 -15.55 4.98 -2.59
C GLN A 178 -15.96 6.28 -3.28
N THR A 179 -16.50 7.24 -2.54
CA THR A 179 -16.85 8.57 -3.05
C THR A 179 -15.64 9.25 -3.65
N SER A 180 -14.54 9.18 -2.98
CA SER A 180 -13.29 9.81 -3.32
C SER A 180 -12.64 9.18 -4.56
N LEU A 181 -12.66 7.84 -4.67
CA LEU A 181 -12.22 7.13 -5.86
C LEU A 181 -13.06 7.52 -7.08
N ARG A 182 -14.39 7.52 -6.94
CA ARG A 182 -15.33 7.94 -8.00
C ARG A 182 -15.11 9.41 -8.40
N TYR A 183 -14.83 10.29 -7.44
CA TYR A 183 -14.51 11.68 -7.69
C TYR A 183 -13.18 11.82 -8.46
N HIS A 184 -12.14 11.09 -8.04
CA HIS A 184 -10.85 11.06 -8.74
C HIS A 184 -11.01 10.61 -10.20
N ILE A 185 -11.69 9.48 -10.43
CA ILE A 185 -11.90 8.96 -11.79
C ILE A 185 -12.63 9.99 -12.64
N ARG A 186 -13.71 10.62 -12.13
CA ARG A 186 -14.44 11.67 -12.88
C ARG A 186 -13.56 12.88 -13.23
N GLY A 187 -12.60 13.20 -12.38
CA GLY A 187 -11.66 14.31 -12.61
C GLY A 187 -10.67 14.05 -13.75
N ILE A 188 -10.31 12.80 -14.00
CA ILE A 188 -9.31 12.41 -15.00
C ILE A 188 -9.89 11.75 -16.25
N ALA A 189 -11.13 11.25 -16.19
CA ALA A 189 -11.73 10.46 -17.25
C ALA A 189 -12.06 11.32 -18.49
N SER A 190 -11.94 10.71 -19.67
CA SER A 190 -12.53 11.16 -20.92
C SER A 190 -14.03 10.86 -20.95
N ASP A 191 -14.78 11.33 -21.96
CA ASP A 191 -16.19 10.97 -22.15
C ASP A 191 -16.40 9.46 -22.22
N LYS A 192 -15.49 8.72 -22.88
CA LYS A 192 -15.50 7.25 -22.91
C LYS A 192 -15.29 6.66 -21.51
N GLY A 193 -14.38 7.23 -20.73
CA GLY A 193 -14.13 6.80 -19.36
C GLY A 193 -15.30 7.06 -18.42
N ILE A 194 -15.98 8.21 -18.57
CA ILE A 194 -17.21 8.51 -17.80
C ILE A 194 -18.34 7.53 -18.12
N GLN A 195 -18.54 7.21 -19.39
CA GLN A 195 -19.56 6.21 -19.79
C GLN A 195 -19.24 4.84 -19.16
N TYR A 196 -17.98 4.41 -19.20
CA TYR A 196 -17.55 3.14 -18.61
C TYR A 196 -17.72 3.13 -17.09
N LEU A 197 -17.31 4.20 -16.40
CA LEU A 197 -17.50 4.34 -14.95
C LEU A 197 -18.97 4.23 -14.55
N ASN A 198 -19.86 4.89 -15.28
CA ASN A 198 -21.30 4.85 -15.00
C ASN A 198 -21.87 3.44 -15.18
N GLN A 199 -21.39 2.65 -16.15
CA GLN A 199 -21.79 1.25 -16.31
C GLN A 199 -21.38 0.39 -15.11
N ILE A 200 -20.15 0.56 -14.57
CA ILE A 200 -19.70 -0.16 -13.38
C ILE A 200 -20.56 0.18 -12.17
N ILE A 201 -20.76 1.48 -11.90
CA ILE A 201 -21.52 1.93 -10.72
C ILE A 201 -22.96 1.42 -10.76
N ASN A 202 -23.61 1.48 -11.92
CA ASN A 202 -24.99 1.01 -12.05
C ASN A 202 -25.10 -0.52 -11.86
N ASN A 203 -24.08 -1.29 -12.27
CA ASN A 203 -24.06 -2.73 -12.05
C ASN A 203 -23.84 -3.09 -10.56
N GLU A 204 -23.00 -2.32 -9.83
CA GLU A 204 -22.80 -2.52 -8.39
C GLU A 204 -24.06 -2.22 -7.55
N GLU A 205 -24.93 -1.30 -7.98
CA GLU A 205 -26.20 -0.98 -7.32
C GLU A 205 -27.27 -2.09 -7.46
N TRP A 206 -27.11 -3.04 -8.41
CA TRP A 206 -28.02 -4.17 -8.61
C TRP A 206 -27.56 -5.45 -7.86
N GLU A 207 -26.32 -5.48 -7.32
CA GLU A 207 -25.77 -6.64 -6.58
C GLU A 207 -25.88 -6.49 -5.04
N ASN A 208 -26.46 -5.40 -4.53
CA ASN A 208 -26.78 -5.14 -3.12
C ASN A 208 -28.30 -5.18 -2.89
#